data_13f0c59fe09bf9931c843fbff9ef457b
#
_entry.id   13f0c59fe09bf9931c843fbff9ef457b
#
_cell.length_a   1.000
_cell.length_b   1.000
_cell.length_c   1.000
_cell.angle_alpha   90.00
_cell.angle_beta   90.00
_cell.angle_gamma   90.00
#
_symmetry.space_group_name_H-M   'P 1'
#
loop_
_entity.id
_entity.type
_entity.pdbx_description
1 polymer ?
#
loop_
_entity_poly.entity_id
_entity_poly.type
_entity_poly.pdbx_seq_one_letter_code
_entity_poly.pdbx_strand_id
1 'polypeptide(L)'
;MRYVFLTGTNRGLGQAVANLLKDDKIISITRSPIENNTVIHQSFLTDFNDIDTLENSISDIFSAIEPSNGDEVYLLNVAGTVDPVQSLGNLNGSEMLDNYKTNVVAPTLLIKGFINRLKDFKGTKRILTVTSGAAVNGIEGWGAYCSSKAAINMVHEVLNKENIHQENNIKSAIFYPGVIDTGMQETIRSSDINEFPNLDRFKEYKSNNALAKAEDVAAALIKVVTSDDFGNQESYNVKDYL
;
A
#
# COMPACT_ATOMS: atom_id res chain seq x y z
N MET A 1 -8.70 14.72 -15.85
CA MET A 1 -9.15 14.41 -14.47
C MET A 1 -8.25 13.31 -13.93
N ARG A 2 -8.06 13.24 -12.58
CA ARG A 2 -7.32 12.11 -11.98
C ARG A 2 -8.27 11.25 -11.15
N TYR A 3 -8.24 9.94 -11.41
CA TYR A 3 -8.92 8.92 -10.63
C TYR A 3 -7.89 8.14 -9.80
N VAL A 4 -8.15 7.97 -8.51
CA VAL A 4 -7.22 7.33 -7.58
C VAL A 4 -7.92 6.20 -6.83
N PHE A 5 -7.59 4.97 -7.16
CA PHE A 5 -7.93 3.80 -6.35
C PHE A 5 -6.95 3.73 -5.17
N LEU A 6 -7.47 3.86 -3.96
CA LEU A 6 -6.65 3.98 -2.74
C LEU A 6 -7.09 2.97 -1.70
N THR A 7 -6.16 2.12 -1.24
CA THR A 7 -6.43 1.18 -0.15
C THR A 7 -6.04 1.75 1.21
N GLY A 8 -6.77 1.38 2.28
CA GLY A 8 -6.42 1.73 3.67
C GLY A 8 -6.72 3.18 4.07
N THR A 9 -7.77 3.77 3.53
CA THR A 9 -8.15 5.18 3.71
C THR A 9 -8.68 5.56 5.09
N ASN A 10 -8.96 4.59 5.98
CA ASN A 10 -9.60 4.82 7.28
C ASN A 10 -8.68 5.44 8.33
N ARG A 11 -7.37 5.24 8.22
CA ARG A 11 -6.39 5.69 9.21
C ARG A 11 -4.98 5.81 8.64
N GLY A 12 -4.11 6.44 9.42
CA GLY A 12 -2.67 6.51 9.16
C GLY A 12 -2.31 7.09 7.79
N LEU A 13 -1.36 6.46 7.10
CA LEU A 13 -0.85 6.97 5.83
C LEU A 13 -1.93 7.05 4.75
N GLY A 14 -2.79 6.04 4.61
CA GLY A 14 -3.84 6.04 3.58
C GLY A 14 -4.86 7.16 3.78
N GLN A 15 -5.23 7.46 5.03
CA GLN A 15 -6.10 8.61 5.36
C GLN A 15 -5.40 9.94 5.03
N ALA A 16 -4.12 10.08 5.39
CA ALA A 16 -3.34 11.28 5.09
C ALA A 16 -3.22 11.51 3.58
N VAL A 17 -2.98 10.45 2.79
CA VAL A 17 -2.96 10.51 1.32
C VAL A 17 -4.32 10.96 0.79
N ALA A 18 -5.44 10.37 1.27
CA ALA A 18 -6.77 10.77 0.84
C ALA A 18 -7.05 12.25 1.08
N ASN A 19 -6.71 12.76 2.27
CA ASN A 19 -6.93 14.17 2.64
C ASN A 19 -6.15 15.16 1.76
N LEU A 20 -4.98 14.78 1.25
CA LEU A 20 -4.18 15.62 0.36
C LEU A 20 -4.63 15.56 -1.11
N LEU A 21 -5.34 14.50 -1.51
CA LEU A 21 -5.87 14.31 -2.87
C LEU A 21 -7.33 14.79 -3.01
N LYS A 22 -7.73 15.79 -2.23
CA LYS A 22 -9.13 16.28 -2.15
C LYS A 22 -9.73 16.76 -3.47
N ASP A 23 -8.90 17.14 -4.43
CA ASP A 23 -9.33 17.62 -5.75
C ASP A 23 -9.43 16.50 -6.80
N ASP A 24 -9.05 15.27 -6.41
CA ASP A 24 -9.07 14.07 -7.24
C ASP A 24 -10.32 13.22 -7.00
N LYS A 25 -10.65 12.33 -7.92
CA LYS A 25 -11.71 11.34 -7.77
C LYS A 25 -11.19 10.11 -7.03
N ILE A 26 -11.32 10.06 -5.70
CA ILE A 26 -10.82 8.97 -4.87
C ILE A 26 -11.85 7.84 -4.79
N ILE A 27 -11.44 6.64 -5.23
CA ILE A 27 -12.16 5.38 -5.04
C ILE A 27 -11.48 4.64 -3.90
N SER A 28 -12.13 4.62 -2.74
CA SER A 28 -11.61 4.00 -1.53
C SER A 28 -11.91 2.51 -1.50
N ILE A 29 -10.90 1.72 -1.16
CA ILE A 29 -11.02 0.27 -0.93
C ILE A 29 -10.60 0.01 0.52
N THR A 30 -11.55 -0.31 1.38
CA THR A 30 -11.34 -0.30 2.82
C THR A 30 -12.21 -1.34 3.53
N ARG A 31 -11.74 -1.84 4.68
CA ARG A 31 -12.45 -2.87 5.45
C ARG A 31 -13.68 -2.36 6.19
N SER A 32 -13.66 -1.10 6.61
CA SER A 32 -14.74 -0.51 7.40
C SER A 32 -15.17 0.86 6.83
N PRO A 33 -16.43 1.28 7.08
CA PRO A 33 -16.91 2.57 6.63
C PRO A 33 -16.03 3.73 7.09
N ILE A 34 -15.97 4.77 6.27
CA ILE A 34 -15.26 6.01 6.59
C ILE A 34 -16.31 7.02 7.03
N GLU A 35 -16.31 7.33 8.31
CA GLU A 35 -17.23 8.32 8.87
C GLU A 35 -16.82 9.74 8.47
N ASN A 36 -17.80 10.57 8.09
CA ASN A 36 -17.65 12.01 7.85
C ASN A 36 -16.57 12.40 6.83
N ASN A 37 -16.26 11.55 5.87
CA ASN A 37 -15.27 11.88 4.85
C ASN A 37 -15.93 12.49 3.60
N THR A 38 -15.70 13.78 3.37
CA THR A 38 -16.21 14.54 2.21
C THR A 38 -15.31 14.43 0.98
N VAL A 39 -14.15 13.80 1.10
CA VAL A 39 -13.11 13.73 0.05
C VAL A 39 -13.27 12.47 -0.80
N ILE A 40 -13.82 11.40 -0.25
CA ILE A 40 -13.99 10.12 -0.96
C ILE A 40 -15.16 10.20 -1.92
N HIS A 41 -14.89 9.94 -3.20
CA HIS A 41 -15.93 9.92 -4.24
C HIS A 41 -16.82 8.67 -4.15
N GLN A 42 -16.20 7.49 -3.94
CA GLN A 42 -16.88 6.21 -3.79
C GLN A 42 -16.08 5.29 -2.88
N SER A 43 -16.76 4.44 -2.09
CA SER A 43 -16.12 3.47 -1.20
C SER A 43 -16.61 2.06 -1.49
N PHE A 44 -15.66 1.13 -1.55
CA PHE A 44 -15.89 -0.31 -1.57
C PHE A 44 -15.43 -0.92 -0.24
N LEU A 45 -16.38 -1.55 0.45
CA LEU A 45 -16.07 -2.25 1.71
C LEU A 45 -15.59 -3.67 1.38
N THR A 46 -14.32 -3.93 1.64
CA THR A 46 -13.69 -5.19 1.29
C THR A 46 -12.68 -5.59 2.38
N ASP A 47 -12.87 -6.76 2.96
CA ASP A 47 -11.88 -7.36 3.85
C ASP A 47 -10.87 -8.14 3.01
N PHE A 48 -9.60 -7.78 3.09
CA PHE A 48 -8.53 -8.45 2.35
C PHE A 48 -8.23 -9.86 2.87
N ASN A 49 -8.79 -10.25 4.02
CA ASN A 49 -8.74 -11.63 4.49
C ASN A 49 -9.82 -12.52 3.85
N ASP A 50 -10.84 -11.93 3.24
CA ASP A 50 -11.83 -12.60 2.43
C ASP A 50 -11.51 -12.44 0.93
N ILE A 51 -10.62 -13.31 0.44
CA ILE A 51 -10.11 -13.25 -0.94
C ILE A 51 -11.21 -13.50 -1.96
N ASP A 52 -12.15 -14.39 -1.67
CA ASP A 52 -13.24 -14.71 -2.60
C ASP A 52 -14.16 -13.50 -2.80
N THR A 53 -14.51 -12.79 -1.71
CA THR A 53 -15.28 -11.55 -1.78
C THR A 53 -14.51 -10.45 -2.50
N LEU A 54 -13.20 -10.29 -2.24
CA LEU A 54 -12.36 -9.34 -2.95
C LEU A 54 -12.33 -9.65 -4.45
N GLU A 55 -12.07 -10.91 -4.85
CA GLU A 55 -11.95 -11.29 -6.27
C GLU A 55 -13.26 -11.05 -7.02
N ASN A 56 -14.40 -11.34 -6.41
CA ASN A 56 -15.72 -11.07 -6.96
C ASN A 56 -16.02 -9.57 -7.10
N SER A 57 -15.50 -8.72 -6.22
CA SER A 57 -15.73 -7.27 -6.24
C SER A 57 -14.77 -6.50 -7.16
N ILE A 58 -13.69 -7.10 -7.65
CA ILE A 58 -12.68 -6.43 -8.47
C ILE A 58 -13.28 -5.76 -9.71
N SER A 59 -14.20 -6.45 -10.40
CA SER A 59 -14.85 -5.88 -11.57
C SER A 59 -15.63 -4.61 -11.24
N ASP A 60 -16.39 -4.63 -10.15
CA ASP A 60 -17.21 -3.49 -9.72
C ASP A 60 -16.33 -2.33 -9.25
N ILE A 61 -15.25 -2.62 -8.50
CA ILE A 61 -14.28 -1.62 -8.06
C ILE A 61 -13.73 -0.83 -9.25
N PHE A 62 -13.22 -1.52 -10.26
CA PHE A 62 -12.60 -0.84 -11.41
C PHE A 62 -13.60 -0.33 -12.46
N SER A 63 -14.86 -0.75 -12.40
CA SER A 63 -15.96 -0.20 -13.20
C SER A 63 -16.56 1.08 -12.59
N ALA A 64 -16.11 1.50 -11.40
CA ALA A 64 -16.53 2.75 -10.76
C ALA A 64 -16.11 4.01 -11.54
N ILE A 65 -15.28 3.88 -12.56
CA ILE A 65 -14.78 4.98 -13.39
C ILE A 65 -14.91 4.69 -14.88
N GLU A 66 -15.14 5.77 -15.65
CA GLU A 66 -15.10 5.78 -17.11
C GLU A 66 -14.11 6.87 -17.57
N PRO A 67 -12.79 6.57 -17.56
CA PRO A 67 -11.77 7.56 -17.88
C PRO A 67 -11.74 7.84 -19.39
N SER A 68 -11.57 9.11 -19.74
CA SER A 68 -11.38 9.59 -21.11
C SER A 68 -9.89 9.74 -21.44
N ASN A 69 -9.54 9.75 -22.72
CA ASN A 69 -8.17 10.04 -23.13
C ASN A 69 -7.72 11.40 -22.59
N GLY A 70 -6.57 11.44 -21.93
CA GLY A 70 -6.06 12.63 -21.25
C GLY A 70 -6.31 12.62 -19.73
N ASP A 71 -7.12 11.69 -19.23
CA ASP A 71 -7.23 11.45 -17.78
C ASP A 71 -6.03 10.65 -17.26
N GLU A 72 -5.89 10.66 -15.94
CA GLU A 72 -4.89 9.88 -15.22
C GLU A 72 -5.60 8.88 -14.29
N VAL A 73 -5.12 7.66 -14.24
CA VAL A 73 -5.65 6.62 -13.33
C VAL A 73 -4.52 6.02 -12.51
N TYR A 74 -4.64 6.13 -11.20
CA TYR A 74 -3.65 5.64 -10.25
C TYR A 74 -4.23 4.53 -9.37
N LEU A 75 -3.41 3.53 -9.06
CA LEU A 75 -3.66 2.55 -8.01
C LEU A 75 -2.60 2.74 -6.90
N LEU A 76 -3.04 3.12 -5.71
CA LEU A 76 -2.20 3.32 -4.55
C LEU A 76 -2.50 2.23 -3.50
N ASN A 77 -1.66 1.20 -3.46
CA ASN A 77 -1.74 0.15 -2.47
C ASN A 77 -1.01 0.59 -1.18
N VAL A 78 -1.75 1.17 -0.24
CA VAL A 78 -1.22 1.70 1.02
C VAL A 78 -1.58 0.82 2.22
N ALA A 79 -2.68 0.07 2.15
CA ALA A 79 -3.08 -0.87 3.19
C ALA A 79 -2.01 -1.93 3.45
N GLY A 80 -1.86 -2.30 4.71
CA GLY A 80 -0.96 -3.36 5.12
C GLY A 80 -1.05 -3.64 6.62
N THR A 81 -0.56 -4.79 7.04
CA THR A 81 -0.45 -5.19 8.45
C THR A 81 0.94 -5.70 8.77
N VAL A 82 1.39 -5.47 10.01
CA VAL A 82 2.62 -6.05 10.56
C VAL A 82 2.34 -7.38 11.25
N ASP A 83 1.09 -7.62 11.67
CA ASP A 83 0.72 -8.83 12.39
C ASP A 83 0.91 -10.10 11.55
N PRO A 84 1.29 -11.21 12.19
CA PRO A 84 1.65 -11.35 13.61
C PRO A 84 3.08 -10.87 13.88
N VAL A 85 3.31 -10.33 15.09
CA VAL A 85 4.64 -10.02 15.60
C VAL A 85 5.08 -11.18 16.52
N GLN A 86 5.71 -12.18 15.93
CA GLN A 86 6.07 -13.45 16.59
C GLN A 86 7.38 -13.99 16.03
N SER A 87 8.17 -14.63 16.89
CA SER A 87 9.34 -15.40 16.47
C SER A 87 8.95 -16.55 15.54
N LEU A 88 9.83 -16.93 14.60
CA LEU A 88 9.51 -17.98 13.61
C LEU A 88 9.10 -19.32 14.26
N GLY A 89 9.67 -19.64 15.42
CA GLY A 89 9.32 -20.87 16.15
C GLY A 89 7.90 -20.90 16.72
N ASN A 90 7.33 -19.73 16.99
CA ASN A 90 6.00 -19.56 17.58
C ASN A 90 4.96 -19.05 16.56
N LEU A 91 5.38 -18.84 15.30
CA LEU A 91 4.56 -18.22 14.28
C LEU A 91 3.30 -19.05 14.00
N ASN A 92 2.12 -18.44 14.20
CA ASN A 92 0.83 -19.05 13.89
C ASN A 92 0.58 -19.04 12.38
N GLY A 93 0.32 -20.22 11.80
CA GLY A 93 0.13 -20.37 10.34
C GLY A 93 -1.10 -19.63 9.80
N SER A 94 -2.21 -19.55 10.54
CA SER A 94 -3.41 -18.81 10.09
C SER A 94 -3.17 -17.30 10.11
N GLU A 95 -2.50 -16.78 11.14
CA GLU A 95 -2.15 -15.35 11.22
C GLU A 95 -1.12 -14.95 10.15
N MET A 96 -0.13 -15.84 9.88
CA MET A 96 0.78 -15.66 8.76
C MET A 96 0.02 -15.59 7.43
N LEU A 97 -0.96 -16.48 7.21
CA LEU A 97 -1.79 -16.48 6.00
C LEU A 97 -2.56 -15.16 5.85
N ASP A 98 -3.12 -14.63 6.94
CA ASP A 98 -3.85 -13.35 6.92
C ASP A 98 -2.92 -12.17 6.62
N ASN A 99 -1.67 -12.21 7.11
CA ASN A 99 -0.64 -11.25 6.72
C ASN A 99 -0.41 -11.27 5.19
N TYR A 100 -0.23 -12.47 4.63
CA TYR A 100 0.00 -12.64 3.19
C TYR A 100 -1.22 -12.24 2.35
N LYS A 101 -2.42 -12.57 2.78
CA LYS A 101 -3.65 -12.11 2.11
C LYS A 101 -3.69 -10.59 2.01
N THR A 102 -3.41 -9.89 3.12
CA THR A 102 -3.44 -8.42 3.18
C THR A 102 -2.27 -7.77 2.43
N ASN A 103 -1.05 -8.26 2.61
CA ASN A 103 0.16 -7.60 2.12
C ASN A 103 0.59 -8.01 0.71
N VAL A 104 0.13 -9.18 0.22
CA VAL A 104 0.57 -9.75 -1.06
C VAL A 104 -0.60 -10.05 -1.98
N VAL A 105 -1.55 -10.91 -1.54
CA VAL A 105 -2.61 -11.42 -2.43
C VAL A 105 -3.55 -10.30 -2.86
N ALA A 106 -4.08 -9.53 -1.90
CA ALA A 106 -5.02 -8.46 -2.21
C ALA A 106 -4.42 -7.38 -3.14
N PRO A 107 -3.24 -6.78 -2.85
CA PRO A 107 -2.64 -5.82 -3.77
C PRO A 107 -2.32 -6.42 -5.14
N THR A 108 -1.93 -7.70 -5.24
CA THR A 108 -1.70 -8.38 -6.51
C THR A 108 -2.99 -8.55 -7.32
N LEU A 109 -4.11 -8.90 -6.68
CA LEU A 109 -5.42 -8.99 -7.33
C LEU A 109 -5.91 -7.62 -7.78
N LEU A 110 -5.68 -6.57 -7.00
CA LEU A 110 -6.00 -5.19 -7.40
C LEU A 110 -5.14 -4.75 -8.60
N ILE A 111 -3.85 -5.09 -8.64
CA ILE A 111 -2.98 -4.87 -9.81
C ILE A 111 -3.54 -5.59 -11.04
N LYS A 112 -3.92 -6.88 -10.92
CA LYS A 112 -4.58 -7.65 -12.00
C LYS A 112 -5.83 -6.95 -12.52
N GLY A 113 -6.71 -6.50 -11.62
CA GLY A 113 -7.95 -5.79 -11.98
C GLY A 113 -7.68 -4.47 -12.72
N PHE A 114 -6.73 -3.69 -12.22
CA PHE A 114 -6.28 -2.43 -12.83
C PHE A 114 -5.76 -2.63 -14.26
N ILE A 115 -4.88 -3.61 -14.47
CA ILE A 115 -4.33 -3.95 -15.79
C ILE A 115 -5.45 -4.32 -16.75
N ASN A 116 -6.33 -5.24 -16.35
CA ASN A 116 -7.39 -5.76 -17.20
C ASN A 116 -8.40 -4.69 -17.58
N ARG A 117 -8.81 -3.82 -16.63
CA ARG A 117 -9.78 -2.75 -16.86
C ARG A 117 -9.23 -1.67 -17.80
N LEU A 118 -7.93 -1.36 -17.67
CA LEU A 118 -7.30 -0.25 -18.36
C LEU A 118 -6.44 -0.67 -19.57
N LYS A 119 -6.58 -1.90 -20.06
CA LYS A 119 -5.78 -2.41 -21.20
C LYS A 119 -5.89 -1.53 -22.44
N ASP A 120 -7.10 -1.02 -22.74
CA ASP A 120 -7.39 -0.20 -23.92
C ASP A 120 -7.31 1.32 -23.65
N PHE A 121 -7.15 1.71 -22.37
CA PHE A 121 -7.04 3.11 -21.98
C PHE A 121 -5.66 3.67 -22.34
N LYS A 122 -5.64 4.82 -23.03
CA LYS A 122 -4.39 5.44 -23.54
C LYS A 122 -3.85 6.57 -22.67
N GLY A 123 -4.58 6.97 -21.62
CA GLY A 123 -4.12 7.97 -20.66
C GLY A 123 -3.04 7.46 -19.72
N THR A 124 -2.68 8.27 -18.73
CA THR A 124 -1.64 7.95 -17.75
C THR A 124 -2.11 6.86 -16.77
N LYS A 125 -1.33 5.79 -16.64
CA LYS A 125 -1.57 4.68 -15.72
C LYS A 125 -0.40 4.52 -14.77
N ARG A 126 -0.66 4.62 -13.46
CA ARG A 126 0.39 4.52 -12.43
C ARG A 126 -0.04 3.58 -11.30
N ILE A 127 0.88 2.72 -10.88
CA ILE A 127 0.70 1.82 -9.74
C ILE A 127 1.82 2.09 -8.74
N LEU A 128 1.47 2.42 -7.51
CA LEU A 128 2.43 2.55 -6.42
C LEU A 128 1.99 1.71 -5.24
N THR A 129 2.90 0.88 -4.73
CA THR A 129 2.65 0.06 -3.54
C THR A 129 3.61 0.44 -2.42
N VAL A 130 3.05 0.69 -1.24
CA VAL A 130 3.84 0.96 -0.03
C VAL A 130 4.45 -0.34 0.47
N THR A 131 5.77 -0.37 0.48
CA THR A 131 6.59 -1.47 1.01
C THR A 131 7.21 -1.12 2.36
N SER A 132 8.32 -1.71 2.72
CA SER A 132 9.05 -1.46 3.97
C SER A 132 10.53 -1.78 3.79
N GLY A 133 11.39 -1.14 4.58
CA GLY A 133 12.78 -1.58 4.74
C GLY A 133 12.92 -3.03 5.23
N ALA A 134 11.88 -3.57 5.85
CA ALA A 134 11.76 -4.99 6.24
C ALA A 134 11.74 -5.95 5.04
N ALA A 135 11.44 -5.47 3.82
CA ALA A 135 11.47 -6.27 2.60
C ALA A 135 12.89 -6.71 2.19
N VAL A 136 13.90 -5.97 2.62
CA VAL A 136 15.31 -6.18 2.25
C VAL A 136 16.21 -6.41 3.47
N ASN A 137 15.65 -6.29 4.68
CA ASN A 137 16.35 -6.52 5.93
C ASN A 137 15.50 -7.40 6.84
N GLY A 138 16.01 -8.57 7.22
CA GLY A 138 15.34 -9.43 8.20
C GLY A 138 15.30 -8.80 9.59
N ILE A 139 14.14 -8.83 10.23
CA ILE A 139 13.90 -8.33 11.58
C ILE A 139 13.32 -9.48 12.39
N GLU A 140 13.93 -9.77 13.54
CA GLU A 140 13.44 -10.79 14.46
C GLU A 140 12.01 -10.49 14.90
N GLY A 141 11.15 -11.52 14.96
CA GLY A 141 9.73 -11.36 15.26
C GLY A 141 8.85 -10.90 14.08
N TRP A 142 9.44 -10.59 12.93
CA TRP A 142 8.70 -10.13 11.74
C TRP A 142 8.80 -11.08 10.55
N GLY A 143 8.88 -12.38 10.79
CA GLY A 143 9.04 -13.37 9.72
C GLY A 143 7.96 -13.28 8.64
N ALA A 144 6.68 -13.20 9.03
CA ALA A 144 5.57 -13.02 8.10
C ALA A 144 5.63 -11.65 7.38
N TYR A 145 5.89 -10.58 8.12
CA TYR A 145 5.92 -9.23 7.56
C TYR A 145 7.08 -9.02 6.59
N CYS A 146 8.31 -9.38 6.98
CA CYS A 146 9.49 -9.25 6.12
C CYS A 146 9.30 -10.01 4.81
N SER A 147 8.88 -11.28 4.89
CA SER A 147 8.69 -12.11 3.71
C SER A 147 7.55 -11.63 2.81
N SER A 148 6.43 -11.15 3.37
CA SER A 148 5.32 -10.60 2.58
C SER A 148 5.72 -9.29 1.87
N LYS A 149 6.50 -8.41 2.52
CA LYS A 149 6.99 -7.18 1.88
C LYS A 149 8.07 -7.46 0.81
N ALA A 150 8.89 -8.49 0.99
CA ALA A 150 9.78 -8.97 -0.06
C ALA A 150 9.00 -9.55 -1.25
N ALA A 151 7.94 -10.32 -0.98
CA ALA A 151 7.08 -10.89 -2.02
C ALA A 151 6.41 -9.82 -2.89
N ILE A 152 5.83 -8.77 -2.29
CA ILE A 152 5.18 -7.70 -3.08
C ILE A 152 6.20 -6.87 -3.87
N ASN A 153 7.45 -6.71 -3.38
CA ASN A 153 8.52 -6.09 -4.16
C ASN A 153 8.80 -6.91 -5.44
N MET A 154 8.88 -8.23 -5.32
CA MET A 154 9.08 -9.13 -6.46
C MET A 154 7.90 -9.08 -7.45
N VAL A 155 6.66 -8.95 -6.97
CA VAL A 155 5.49 -8.76 -7.86
C VAL A 155 5.66 -7.51 -8.73
N HIS A 156 6.15 -6.39 -8.17
CA HIS A 156 6.41 -5.17 -8.92
C HIS A 156 7.57 -5.33 -9.93
N GLU A 157 8.62 -6.05 -9.57
CA GLU A 157 9.71 -6.36 -10.49
C GLU A 157 9.21 -7.17 -11.69
N VAL A 158 8.37 -8.19 -11.46
CA VAL A 158 7.75 -8.99 -12.53
C VAL A 158 6.84 -8.09 -13.39
N LEU A 159 5.97 -7.28 -12.77
CA LEU A 159 5.07 -6.37 -13.47
C LEU A 159 5.85 -5.41 -14.41
N ASN A 160 6.96 -4.84 -13.93
CA ASN A 160 7.77 -3.93 -14.74
C ASN A 160 8.38 -4.64 -15.95
N LYS A 161 8.82 -5.88 -15.79
CA LYS A 161 9.33 -6.70 -16.92
C LYS A 161 8.23 -7.05 -17.92
N GLU A 162 7.03 -7.41 -17.44
CA GLU A 162 5.87 -7.70 -18.31
C GLU A 162 5.41 -6.45 -19.07
N ASN A 163 5.41 -5.28 -18.43
CA ASN A 163 5.02 -4.02 -19.07
C ASN A 163 5.90 -3.68 -20.29
N ILE A 164 7.19 -3.97 -20.24
CA ILE A 164 8.13 -3.75 -21.36
C ILE A 164 7.70 -4.58 -22.57
N HIS A 165 7.27 -5.82 -22.36
CA HIS A 165 6.90 -6.74 -23.44
C HIS A 165 5.48 -6.57 -23.96
N GLN A 166 4.55 -6.13 -23.09
CA GLN A 166 3.12 -6.05 -23.43
C GLN A 166 2.66 -4.67 -23.90
N GLU A 167 3.54 -3.67 -23.91
CA GLU A 167 3.22 -2.28 -24.31
C GLU A 167 2.03 -1.67 -23.52
N ASN A 168 1.80 -2.18 -22.30
CA ASN A 168 0.66 -1.76 -21.47
C ASN A 168 0.74 -0.28 -21.04
N ASN A 169 1.89 0.35 -21.17
CA ASN A 169 2.17 1.73 -20.79
C ASN A 169 1.77 2.05 -19.31
N ILE A 170 1.94 1.07 -18.42
CA ILE A 170 1.72 1.23 -16.98
C ILE A 170 3.07 1.51 -16.33
N LYS A 171 3.20 2.66 -15.68
CA LYS A 171 4.35 2.92 -14.81
C LYS A 171 4.08 2.36 -13.43
N SER A 172 4.99 1.56 -12.89
CA SER A 172 4.83 0.99 -11.55
C SER A 172 6.09 1.13 -10.71
N ALA A 173 5.91 1.35 -9.40
CA ALA A 173 7.00 1.45 -8.45
C ALA A 173 6.55 1.08 -7.03
N ILE A 174 7.53 0.78 -6.18
CA ILE A 174 7.34 0.60 -4.74
C ILE A 174 7.83 1.84 -3.98
N PHE A 175 7.23 2.10 -2.82
CA PHE A 175 7.57 3.23 -1.97
C PHE A 175 7.95 2.77 -0.56
N TYR A 176 9.15 3.16 -0.11
CA TYR A 176 9.65 2.93 1.24
C TYR A 176 9.30 4.13 2.12
N PRO A 177 8.31 4.01 3.01
CA PRO A 177 7.77 5.15 3.75
C PRO A 177 8.58 5.53 5.01
N GLY A 178 9.61 4.76 5.36
CA GLY A 178 10.31 4.91 6.63
C GLY A 178 9.46 4.45 7.82
N VAL A 179 9.73 5.01 9.00
CA VAL A 179 9.03 4.70 10.24
C VAL A 179 8.04 5.82 10.54
N ILE A 180 6.72 5.53 10.43
CA ILE A 180 5.65 6.53 10.48
C ILE A 180 4.88 6.39 11.80
N ASP A 181 4.50 7.50 12.43
CA ASP A 181 3.64 7.52 13.62
C ASP A 181 2.19 7.17 13.26
N THR A 182 1.86 5.89 13.28
CA THR A 182 0.54 5.34 12.94
C THR A 182 0.13 4.25 13.93
N GLY A 183 -1.13 3.78 13.86
CA GLY A 183 -1.60 2.66 14.68
C GLY A 183 -0.77 1.37 14.53
N MET A 184 -0.09 1.16 13.39
CA MET A 184 0.85 0.04 13.25
C MET A 184 2.00 0.12 14.27
N GLN A 185 2.47 1.32 14.61
CA GLN A 185 3.48 1.52 15.65
C GLN A 185 2.95 1.18 17.05
N GLU A 186 1.66 1.36 17.31
CA GLU A 186 1.05 0.95 18.57
C GLU A 186 1.02 -0.58 18.69
N THR A 187 0.65 -1.28 17.62
CA THR A 187 0.73 -2.75 17.54
C THR A 187 2.15 -3.24 17.84
N ILE A 188 3.16 -2.66 17.19
CA ILE A 188 4.57 -3.04 17.40
C ILE A 188 4.99 -2.79 18.85
N ARG A 189 4.67 -1.64 19.43
CA ARG A 189 5.04 -1.29 20.81
C ARG A 189 4.28 -2.08 21.88
N SER A 190 3.17 -2.70 21.54
CA SER A 190 2.40 -3.59 22.44
C SER A 190 2.79 -5.06 22.33
N SER A 191 3.77 -5.41 21.48
CA SER A 191 4.23 -6.79 21.32
C SER A 191 4.99 -7.29 22.55
N ASP A 192 5.09 -8.63 22.68
CA ASP A 192 5.89 -9.26 23.72
C ASP A 192 7.39 -9.12 23.36
N ILE A 193 8.19 -8.68 24.33
CA ILE A 193 9.66 -8.57 24.18
C ILE A 193 10.33 -9.90 23.87
N ASN A 194 9.76 -11.02 24.32
CA ASN A 194 10.29 -12.36 24.04
C ASN A 194 10.04 -12.78 22.57
N GLU A 195 9.02 -12.23 21.93
CA GLU A 195 8.70 -12.48 20.52
C GLU A 195 9.33 -11.43 19.59
N PHE A 196 9.57 -10.22 20.11
CA PHE A 196 10.11 -9.09 19.37
C PHE A 196 11.25 -8.40 20.13
N PRO A 197 12.49 -8.89 20.05
CA PRO A 197 13.64 -8.33 20.78
C PRO A 197 13.96 -6.86 20.44
N ASN A 198 13.51 -6.37 19.29
CA ASN A 198 13.69 -4.97 18.87
C ASN A 198 12.67 -3.99 19.50
N LEU A 199 11.80 -4.44 20.41
CA LEU A 199 10.70 -3.66 21.00
C LEU A 199 11.17 -2.32 21.59
N ASP A 200 12.26 -2.33 22.35
CA ASP A 200 12.76 -1.12 23.03
C ASP A 200 13.19 -0.05 22.03
N ARG A 201 13.80 -0.41 20.90
CA ARG A 201 14.12 0.50 19.81
C ARG A 201 12.89 1.22 19.27
N PHE A 202 11.75 0.52 19.13
CA PHE A 202 10.50 1.13 18.65
C PHE A 202 9.84 2.03 19.71
N LYS A 203 10.01 1.73 21.00
CA LYS A 203 9.63 2.62 22.10
C LYS A 203 10.50 3.90 22.09
N GLU A 204 11.81 3.76 21.86
CA GLU A 204 12.74 4.89 21.73
C GLU A 204 12.39 5.79 20.53
N TYR A 205 12.02 5.26 19.38
CA TYR A 205 11.55 6.08 18.26
C TYR A 205 10.41 7.00 18.66
N LYS A 206 9.45 6.51 19.47
CA LYS A 206 8.33 7.33 19.95
C LYS A 206 8.77 8.37 20.97
N SER A 207 9.56 7.97 21.98
CA SER A 207 10.01 8.87 23.05
C SER A 207 10.92 9.99 22.54
N ASN A 208 11.71 9.74 21.51
CA ASN A 208 12.64 10.69 20.89
C ASN A 208 12.01 11.50 19.73
N ASN A 209 10.70 11.36 19.48
CA ASN A 209 10.00 11.99 18.34
C ASN A 209 10.68 11.70 16.99
N ALA A 210 11.23 10.49 16.83
CA ALA A 210 11.93 10.05 15.61
C ALA A 210 11.02 9.44 14.55
N LEU A 211 9.70 9.39 14.80
CA LEU A 211 8.70 8.92 13.85
C LEU A 211 8.29 10.04 12.91
N ALA A 212 8.23 9.77 11.61
CA ALA A 212 7.71 10.71 10.64
C ALA A 212 6.19 10.89 10.80
N LYS A 213 5.68 12.09 10.56
CA LYS A 213 4.23 12.32 10.53
C LYS A 213 3.62 11.70 9.28
N ALA A 214 2.43 11.15 9.40
CA ALA A 214 1.73 10.54 8.27
C ALA A 214 1.49 11.54 7.13
N GLU A 215 1.24 12.80 7.45
CA GLU A 215 1.00 13.88 6.50
C GLU A 215 2.24 14.19 5.67
N ASP A 216 3.43 14.23 6.29
CA ASP A 216 4.69 14.52 5.60
C ASP A 216 5.05 13.37 4.64
N VAL A 217 4.87 12.12 5.10
CA VAL A 217 5.08 10.93 4.27
C VAL A 217 4.07 10.85 3.13
N ALA A 218 2.80 11.22 3.38
CA ALA A 218 1.76 11.30 2.35
C ALA A 218 2.10 12.33 1.28
N ALA A 219 2.58 13.53 1.69
CA ALA A 219 3.01 14.56 0.76
C ALA A 219 4.18 14.08 -0.13
N ALA A 220 5.16 13.38 0.45
CA ALA A 220 6.26 12.78 -0.28
C ALA A 220 5.77 11.71 -1.28
N LEU A 221 4.86 10.82 -0.86
CA LEU A 221 4.26 9.80 -1.71
C LEU A 221 3.53 10.42 -2.91
N ILE A 222 2.74 11.45 -2.68
CA ILE A 222 2.01 12.15 -3.74
C ILE A 222 2.99 12.83 -4.68
N LYS A 223 4.00 13.55 -4.17
CA LYS A 223 5.05 14.15 -4.99
C LYS A 223 5.74 13.12 -5.89
N VAL A 224 6.03 11.93 -5.37
CA VAL A 224 6.60 10.82 -6.15
C VAL A 224 5.63 10.37 -7.23
N VAL A 225 4.41 9.98 -6.86
CA VAL A 225 3.48 9.34 -7.82
C VAL A 225 2.95 10.32 -8.88
N THR A 226 2.98 11.63 -8.63
CA THR A 226 2.56 12.66 -9.60
C THR A 226 3.69 13.21 -10.44
N SER A 227 4.96 12.90 -10.12
CA SER A 227 6.13 13.34 -10.90
C SER A 227 6.12 12.77 -12.32
N ASP A 228 6.58 13.56 -13.30
CA ASP A 228 6.79 13.09 -14.67
C ASP A 228 7.84 11.97 -14.74
N ASP A 229 8.77 11.95 -13.80
CA ASP A 229 9.81 10.95 -13.66
C ASP A 229 9.34 9.65 -12.97
N PHE A 230 8.07 9.56 -12.54
CA PHE A 230 7.54 8.34 -11.92
C PHE A 230 7.69 7.14 -12.86
N GLY A 231 8.22 6.05 -12.32
CA GLY A 231 8.50 4.80 -13.04
C GLY A 231 9.85 4.78 -13.78
N ASN A 232 10.66 5.84 -13.69
CA ASN A 232 12.06 5.81 -14.12
C ASN A 232 12.95 5.03 -13.12
N GLN A 233 12.46 4.83 -11.90
CA GLN A 233 13.04 3.99 -10.87
C GLN A 233 12.00 2.97 -10.40
N GLU A 234 12.44 1.78 -10.05
CA GLU A 234 11.56 0.72 -9.51
C GLU A 234 11.15 0.98 -8.06
N SER A 235 11.91 1.81 -7.34
CA SER A 235 11.66 2.14 -5.93
C SER A 235 12.00 3.58 -5.58
N TYR A 236 11.23 4.13 -4.64
CA TYR A 236 11.41 5.47 -4.09
C TYR A 236 11.48 5.41 -2.56
N ASN A 237 12.39 6.16 -1.97
CA ASN A 237 12.53 6.24 -0.51
C ASN A 237 12.07 7.61 -0.02
N VAL A 238 11.23 7.63 1.01
CA VAL A 238 10.72 8.88 1.59
C VAL A 238 11.82 9.85 2.00
N LYS A 239 12.99 9.35 2.41
CA LYS A 239 14.14 10.17 2.84
C LYS A 239 14.67 11.10 1.76
N ASP A 240 14.40 10.80 0.49
CA ASP A 240 14.84 11.61 -0.64
C ASP A 240 13.86 12.78 -0.92
N TYR A 241 12.75 12.86 -0.16
CA TYR A 241 11.63 13.78 -0.40
C TYR A 241 11.18 14.59 0.83
N LEU A 242 11.73 14.28 2.04
CA LEU A 242 11.46 14.99 3.31
C LEU A 242 12.47 16.11 3.61
#